data_46a068ff9a5e5c3cd1be70942227af18
#
_entry.id   46a068ff9a5e5c3cd1be70942227af18
#
_cell.length_a   1.000
_cell.length_b   1.000
_cell.length_c   1.000
_cell.angle_alpha   90.00
_cell.angle_beta   90.00
_cell.angle_gamma   90.00
#
_symmetry.space_group_name_H-M   'P 1'
#
loop_
_entity.id
_entity.type
_entity.pdbx_description
1 polymer ?
#
loop_
_entity_poly.entity_id
_entity_poly.type
_entity_poly.pdbx_seq_one_letter_code
_entity_poly.pdbx_strand_id
1 'polypeptide(L)'
;MTTTLHVRFSELDPYGHVNHAVHLQYFEQGRIEALAALGFGLLALQQRGFHLVVVEVHVRYLGPVAADDELDVVSAVHEVRPASARWRQQLRRGGDALATAEVRTAVTDRDGHPARAPDDFLAALRRLTSDAV
;
A
#
# COMPACT_ATOMS: atom_id res chain seq x y z
N MET A 1 -9.32 4.28 -2.91
CA MET A 1 -8.49 4.13 -4.12
C MET A 1 -8.29 2.67 -4.45
N THR A 2 -8.58 2.31 -5.69
CA THR A 2 -8.51 0.92 -6.15
C THR A 2 -7.50 0.79 -7.27
N THR A 3 -6.64 -0.23 -7.16
CA THR A 3 -5.64 -0.58 -8.18
C THR A 3 -5.89 -2.01 -8.62
N THR A 4 -5.99 -2.23 -9.94
CA THR A 4 -6.19 -3.57 -10.50
C THR A 4 -4.87 -4.20 -10.87
N LEU A 5 -4.68 -5.46 -10.46
CA LEU A 5 -3.47 -6.24 -10.69
C LEU A 5 -3.83 -7.59 -11.33
N HIS A 6 -2.87 -8.13 -12.09
CA HIS A 6 -2.95 -9.50 -12.60
C HIS A 6 -1.81 -10.32 -11.99
N VAL A 7 -2.12 -11.54 -11.57
CA VAL A 7 -1.13 -12.47 -11.01
C VAL A 7 -0.16 -12.90 -12.10
N ARG A 8 1.15 -12.87 -11.78
CA ARG A 8 2.22 -13.33 -12.67
C ARG A 8 2.64 -14.74 -12.29
N PHE A 9 3.05 -15.52 -13.29
CA PHE A 9 3.52 -16.89 -13.07
C PHE A 9 4.65 -16.96 -12.03
N SER A 10 5.60 -16.02 -12.08
CA SER A 10 6.74 -15.96 -11.15
C SER A 10 6.33 -15.71 -9.70
N GLU A 11 5.09 -15.33 -9.43
CA GLU A 11 4.59 -15.02 -8.11
C GLU A 11 3.96 -16.22 -7.40
N LEU A 12 3.86 -17.36 -8.10
CA LEU A 12 3.24 -18.57 -7.58
C LEU A 12 4.20 -19.40 -6.73
N ASP A 13 3.67 -20.01 -5.68
CA ASP A 13 4.36 -21.04 -4.91
C ASP A 13 4.25 -22.43 -5.56
N PRO A 14 4.86 -23.49 -4.98
CA PRO A 14 4.76 -24.84 -5.54
C PRO A 14 3.33 -25.40 -5.62
N TYR A 15 2.39 -24.82 -4.88
CA TYR A 15 0.99 -25.27 -4.88
C TYR A 15 0.12 -24.53 -5.89
N GLY A 16 0.70 -23.64 -6.69
CA GLY A 16 -0.04 -22.86 -7.68
C GLY A 16 -0.80 -21.66 -7.11
N HIS A 17 -0.52 -21.28 -5.89
CA HIS A 17 -1.08 -20.08 -5.25
C HIS A 17 -0.02 -19.00 -5.16
N VAL A 18 -0.45 -17.74 -5.12
CA VAL A 18 0.47 -16.63 -4.93
C VAL A 18 1.20 -16.79 -3.59
N ASN A 19 2.53 -16.68 -3.64
CA ASN A 19 3.38 -16.74 -2.45
C ASN A 19 2.93 -15.67 -1.45
N HIS A 20 2.87 -16.05 -0.16
CA HIS A 20 2.40 -15.13 0.89
C HIS A 20 3.22 -13.82 0.96
N ALA A 21 4.49 -13.85 0.64
CA ALA A 21 5.34 -12.64 0.64
C ALA A 21 5.00 -11.70 -0.52
N VAL A 22 4.50 -12.21 -1.62
CA VAL A 22 4.11 -11.41 -2.78
C VAL A 22 2.92 -10.50 -2.46
N HIS A 23 2.06 -10.90 -1.53
CA HIS A 23 0.94 -10.06 -1.08
C HIS A 23 1.45 -8.69 -0.58
N LEU A 24 2.61 -8.64 0.07
CA LEU A 24 3.21 -7.38 0.51
C LEU A 24 3.54 -6.47 -0.68
N GLN A 25 3.98 -7.05 -1.79
CA GLN A 25 4.26 -6.29 -3.01
C GLN A 25 2.97 -5.76 -3.64
N TYR A 26 1.90 -6.52 -3.60
CA TYR A 26 0.59 -6.04 -4.08
C TYR A 26 0.09 -4.87 -3.25
N PHE A 27 0.18 -4.95 -1.93
CA PHE A 27 -0.22 -3.86 -1.06
C PHE A 27 0.67 -2.62 -1.28
N GLU A 28 1.97 -2.81 -1.46
CA GLU A 28 2.87 -1.72 -1.78
C GLU A 28 2.47 -1.05 -3.09
N GLN A 29 2.17 -1.82 -4.12
CA GLN A 29 1.73 -1.28 -5.41
C GLN A 29 0.46 -0.44 -5.24
N GLY A 30 -0.48 -0.89 -4.43
CA GLY A 30 -1.70 -0.14 -4.13
C GLY A 30 -1.41 1.22 -3.49
N ARG A 31 -0.49 1.28 -2.55
CA ARG A 31 -0.08 2.54 -1.92
C ARG A 31 0.62 3.47 -2.90
N ILE A 32 1.53 2.92 -3.72
CA ILE A 32 2.24 3.69 -4.74
C ILE A 32 1.26 4.33 -5.72
N GLU A 33 0.31 3.55 -6.22
CA GLU A 33 -0.70 4.04 -7.18
C GLU A 33 -1.62 5.09 -6.54
N ALA A 34 -2.02 4.88 -5.29
CA ALA A 34 -2.85 5.83 -4.58
C ALA A 34 -2.15 7.19 -4.42
N LEU A 35 -0.88 7.18 -4.06
CA LEU A 35 -0.10 8.40 -3.93
C LEU A 35 0.17 9.05 -5.28
N ALA A 36 0.46 8.26 -6.31
CA ALA A 36 0.68 8.76 -7.67
C ALA A 36 -0.55 9.51 -8.21
N ALA A 37 -1.74 8.99 -7.93
CA ALA A 37 -3.00 9.62 -8.34
C ALA A 37 -3.20 11.01 -7.70
N LEU A 38 -2.52 11.28 -6.59
CA LEU A 38 -2.59 12.56 -5.89
C LEU A 38 -1.36 13.46 -6.13
N GLY A 39 -0.54 13.11 -7.12
CA GLY A 39 0.62 13.90 -7.50
C GLY A 39 1.90 13.53 -6.75
N PHE A 40 1.90 12.44 -5.98
CA PHE A 40 3.08 11.97 -5.24
C PHE A 40 3.56 10.63 -5.77
N GLY A 41 4.02 10.61 -7.03
CA GLY A 41 4.69 9.45 -7.61
C GLY A 41 5.97 9.08 -6.86
N LEU A 42 6.57 7.95 -7.23
CA LEU A 42 7.69 7.33 -6.51
C LEU A 42 8.83 8.29 -6.13
N LEU A 43 9.17 9.25 -7.00
CA LEU A 43 10.30 10.12 -6.78
C LEU A 43 9.93 11.48 -6.17
N ALA A 44 8.65 11.79 -6.03
CA ALA A 44 8.22 13.13 -5.65
C ALA A 44 8.76 13.55 -4.27
N LEU A 45 8.65 12.68 -3.27
CA LEU A 45 9.18 12.95 -1.94
C LEU A 45 10.71 12.85 -1.90
N GLN A 46 11.26 11.86 -2.60
CA GLN A 46 12.71 11.66 -2.65
C GLN A 46 13.43 12.87 -3.20
N GLN A 47 12.91 13.50 -4.25
CA GLN A 47 13.48 14.71 -4.83
C GLN A 47 13.47 15.88 -3.85
N ARG A 48 12.54 15.89 -2.90
CA ARG A 48 12.43 16.93 -1.87
C ARG A 48 13.23 16.60 -0.61
N GLY A 49 13.95 15.49 -0.59
CA GLY A 49 14.78 15.08 0.54
C GLY A 49 14.07 14.22 1.58
N PHE A 50 12.93 13.61 1.23
CA PHE A 50 12.17 12.77 2.13
C PHE A 50 12.11 11.33 1.62
N HIS A 51 12.14 10.38 2.55
CA HIS A 51 11.87 8.98 2.25
C HIS A 51 10.59 8.54 2.96
N LEU A 52 9.83 7.68 2.32
CA LEU A 52 8.67 7.03 2.92
C LEU A 52 9.04 5.58 3.17
N VAL A 53 8.99 5.16 4.43
CA VAL A 53 9.40 3.82 4.83
C VAL A 53 8.26 3.09 5.52
N VAL A 54 8.22 1.76 5.37
CA VAL A 54 7.29 0.91 6.11
C VAL A 54 7.93 0.55 7.43
N VAL A 55 7.21 0.77 8.54
CA VAL A 55 7.70 0.46 9.88
C VAL A 55 6.95 -0.70 10.52
N GLU A 56 5.75 -0.99 10.03
CA GLU A 56 4.93 -2.05 10.61
C GLU A 56 3.94 -2.55 9.55
N VAL A 57 3.77 -3.88 9.46
CA VAL A 57 2.79 -4.49 8.58
C VAL A 57 2.09 -5.61 9.34
N HIS A 58 0.77 -5.63 9.27
CA HIS A 58 -0.04 -6.73 9.74
C HIS A 58 -0.92 -7.23 8.61
N VAL A 59 -0.72 -8.47 8.16
CA VAL A 59 -1.47 -9.08 7.08
C VAL A 59 -2.27 -10.27 7.58
N ARG A 60 -3.53 -10.34 7.18
CA ARG A 60 -4.36 -11.52 7.38
C ARG A 60 -4.68 -12.13 6.03
N TYR A 61 -4.41 -13.42 5.89
CA TYR A 61 -4.69 -14.19 4.68
C TYR A 61 -6.02 -14.91 4.88
N LEU A 62 -7.01 -14.56 4.05
CA LEU A 62 -8.38 -15.05 4.19
C LEU A 62 -8.74 -16.13 3.17
N GLY A 63 -8.04 -16.15 2.04
CA GLY A 63 -8.25 -17.14 1.01
C GLY A 63 -7.10 -17.17 0.01
N PRO A 64 -6.98 -18.26 -0.77
CA PRO A 64 -5.89 -18.40 -1.72
C PRO A 64 -6.06 -17.49 -2.93
N VAL A 65 -4.96 -16.98 -3.45
CA VAL A 65 -4.89 -16.26 -4.72
C VAL A 65 -4.25 -17.20 -5.73
N ALA A 66 -4.92 -17.43 -6.84
CA ALA A 66 -4.51 -18.40 -7.83
C ALA A 66 -3.95 -17.75 -9.10
N ALA A 67 -3.32 -18.57 -9.94
CA ALA A 67 -2.89 -18.16 -11.27
C ALA A 67 -4.05 -17.54 -12.05
N ASP A 68 -3.75 -16.57 -12.88
CA ASP A 68 -4.69 -15.86 -13.75
C ASP A 68 -5.79 -15.04 -13.03
N ASP A 69 -5.73 -14.95 -11.71
CA ASP A 69 -6.65 -14.07 -10.99
C ASP A 69 -6.43 -12.61 -11.37
N GLU A 70 -7.52 -11.89 -11.56
CA GLU A 70 -7.53 -10.44 -11.61
C GLU A 70 -7.92 -9.93 -10.24
N LEU A 71 -7.09 -9.08 -9.67
CA LEU A 71 -7.22 -8.63 -8.29
C LEU A 71 -7.39 -7.12 -8.22
N ASP A 72 -8.16 -6.68 -7.23
CA ASP A 72 -8.22 -5.29 -6.85
C ASP A 72 -7.55 -5.10 -5.49
N VAL A 73 -6.66 -4.12 -5.42
CA VAL A 73 -6.12 -3.64 -4.14
C VAL A 73 -6.86 -2.35 -3.80
N VAL A 74 -7.62 -2.39 -2.74
CA VAL A 74 -8.33 -1.21 -2.22
C VAL A 74 -7.53 -0.63 -1.08
N SER A 75 -7.17 0.65 -1.17
CA SER A 75 -6.29 1.31 -0.21
C SER A 75 -6.94 2.56 0.35
N ALA A 76 -6.87 2.71 1.67
CA ALA A 76 -7.31 3.90 2.39
C ALA A 76 -6.34 4.21 3.52
N VAL A 77 -6.27 5.47 3.90
CA VAL A 77 -5.51 5.93 5.07
C VAL A 77 -6.51 6.19 6.20
N HIS A 78 -6.31 5.62 7.37
CA HIS A 78 -7.23 5.83 8.49
C HIS A 78 -6.64 6.66 9.61
N GLU A 79 -5.35 6.97 9.58
CA GLU A 79 -4.72 7.86 10.54
C GLU A 79 -3.56 8.61 9.87
N VAL A 80 -3.53 9.92 10.03
CA VAL A 80 -2.45 10.78 9.54
C VAL A 80 -1.87 11.53 10.72
N ARG A 81 -0.54 11.40 10.89
CA ARG A 81 0.24 12.14 11.88
C ARG A 81 1.33 12.95 11.17
N PRO A 82 1.98 13.92 11.87
CA PRO A 82 2.98 14.75 11.19
C PRO A 82 4.12 14.00 10.51
N ALA A 83 4.51 12.82 11.03
CA ALA A 83 5.62 12.04 10.48
C ALA A 83 5.25 10.59 10.15
N SER A 84 3.98 10.22 10.20
CA SER A 84 3.54 8.85 9.96
C SER A 84 2.10 8.78 9.50
N ALA A 85 1.72 7.62 8.97
CA ALA A 85 0.35 7.33 8.59
C ALA A 85 0.07 5.84 8.77
N ARG A 86 -1.20 5.52 9.01
CA ARG A 86 -1.70 4.15 9.02
C ARG A 86 -2.62 3.93 7.85
N TRP A 87 -2.33 2.87 7.11
CA TRP A 87 -3.10 2.46 5.94
C TRP A 87 -3.91 1.22 6.26
N ARG A 88 -5.08 1.13 5.66
CA ARG A 88 -5.87 -0.10 5.57
C ARG A 88 -6.03 -0.48 4.13
N GLN A 89 -5.76 -1.75 3.84
CA GLN A 89 -5.83 -2.26 2.48
C GLN A 89 -6.52 -3.61 2.44
N GLN A 90 -7.18 -3.89 1.32
CA GLN A 90 -7.77 -5.19 1.03
C GLN A 90 -7.30 -5.65 -0.34
N LEU A 91 -7.01 -6.94 -0.44
CA LEU A 91 -6.81 -7.63 -1.70
C LEU A 91 -8.09 -8.39 -2.01
N ARG A 92 -8.71 -8.09 -3.14
CA ARG A 92 -10.04 -8.60 -3.49
C ARG A 92 -10.03 -9.28 -4.85
N ARG A 93 -10.84 -10.34 -4.96
CA ARG A 93 -11.21 -10.94 -6.25
C ARG A 93 -12.72 -10.82 -6.38
N GLY A 94 -13.19 -9.94 -7.26
CA GLY A 94 -14.60 -9.59 -7.32
C GLY A 94 -15.08 -9.02 -5.99
N GLY A 95 -16.12 -9.61 -5.41
CA GLY A 95 -16.66 -9.20 -4.11
C GLY A 95 -15.95 -9.81 -2.90
N ASP A 96 -14.99 -10.74 -3.10
CA ASP A 96 -14.39 -11.50 -2.01
C ASP A 96 -13.06 -10.90 -1.57
N ALA A 97 -12.92 -10.61 -0.27
CA ALA A 97 -11.64 -10.22 0.30
C ALA A 97 -10.77 -11.46 0.50
N LEU A 98 -9.61 -11.49 -0.12
CA LEU A 98 -8.65 -12.60 -0.04
C LEU A 98 -7.54 -12.33 0.99
N ALA A 99 -7.27 -11.08 1.28
CA ALA A 99 -6.34 -10.66 2.32
C ALA A 99 -6.65 -9.24 2.75
N THR A 100 -6.27 -8.92 3.99
CA THR A 100 -6.33 -7.56 4.52
C THR A 100 -4.98 -7.18 5.08
N ALA A 101 -4.67 -5.89 5.05
CA ALA A 101 -3.43 -5.38 5.61
C ALA A 101 -3.66 -4.10 6.39
N GLU A 102 -2.95 -3.96 7.49
CA GLU A 102 -2.73 -2.70 8.17
C GLU A 102 -1.24 -2.37 8.06
N VAL A 103 -0.92 -1.20 7.54
CA VAL A 103 0.44 -0.79 7.27
C VAL A 103 0.68 0.57 7.90
N ARG A 104 1.77 0.68 8.66
CA ARG A 104 2.22 1.95 9.18
C ARG A 104 3.44 2.39 8.38
N THR A 105 3.36 3.59 7.82
CA THR A 105 4.46 4.22 7.11
C THR A 105 4.97 5.42 7.92
N ALA A 106 6.25 5.72 7.78
CA ALA A 106 6.87 6.89 8.39
C ALA A 106 7.63 7.70 7.37
N VAL A 107 7.72 8.99 7.60
CA VAL A 107 8.52 9.90 6.78
C VAL A 107 9.85 10.13 7.48
N THR A 108 10.94 10.00 6.72
CA THR A 108 12.29 10.27 7.20
C THR A 108 12.96 11.30 6.32
N ASP A 109 14.07 11.88 6.82
CA ASP A 109 15.01 12.60 5.99
C ASP A 109 15.92 11.61 5.23
N ARG A 110 16.89 12.14 4.48
CA ARG A 110 17.82 11.32 3.69
C ARG A 110 18.71 10.43 4.54
N ASP A 111 18.92 10.79 5.81
CA ASP A 111 19.77 10.06 6.74
C ASP A 111 18.99 9.01 7.55
N GLY A 112 17.69 8.90 7.30
CA GLY A 112 16.84 7.94 7.98
C GLY A 112 16.27 8.40 9.31
N HIS A 113 16.43 9.68 9.67
CA HIS A 113 15.85 10.23 10.88
C HIS A 113 14.38 10.60 10.66
N PRO A 114 13.51 10.41 11.66
CA PRO A 114 12.11 10.83 11.56
C PRO A 114 12.03 12.33 11.19
N ALA A 115 11.14 12.63 10.26
CA ALA A 115 10.96 14.00 9.79
C ALA A 115 9.48 14.30 9.60
N ARG A 116 9.10 15.54 9.91
CA ARG A 116 7.74 16.00 9.61
C ARG A 116 7.56 16.03 8.09
N ALA A 117 6.49 15.41 7.62
CA ALA A 117 6.15 15.42 6.20
C ALA A 117 5.76 16.82 5.73
N PRO A 118 5.99 17.15 4.45
CA PRO A 118 5.47 18.37 3.86
C PRO A 118 3.94 18.47 4.01
N ASP A 119 3.43 19.69 4.18
CA ASP A 119 2.00 19.91 4.41
C ASP A 119 1.13 19.43 3.24
N ASP A 120 1.60 19.59 2.01
CA ASP A 120 0.89 19.12 0.82
C ASP A 120 0.79 17.59 0.76
N PHE A 121 1.82 16.90 1.23
CA PHE A 121 1.80 15.45 1.33
C PHE A 121 0.80 14.98 2.41
N LEU A 122 0.79 15.62 3.56
CA LEU A 122 -0.18 15.31 4.62
C LEU A 122 -1.62 15.56 4.14
N ALA A 123 -1.85 16.64 3.39
CA ALA A 123 -3.14 16.92 2.80
C ALA A 123 -3.56 15.83 1.80
N ALA A 124 -2.63 15.34 0.99
CA ALA A 124 -2.89 14.24 0.06
C ALA A 124 -3.28 12.96 0.80
N LEU A 125 -2.57 12.61 1.87
CA LEU A 125 -2.93 11.44 2.69
C LEU A 125 -4.33 11.57 3.27
N ARG A 126 -4.73 12.75 3.72
CA ARG A 126 -6.07 12.98 4.26
C ARG A 126 -7.16 12.79 3.22
N ARG A 127 -6.87 13.02 1.94
CA ARG A 127 -7.82 12.75 0.86
C ARG A 127 -8.13 11.27 0.68
N LEU A 128 -7.29 10.38 1.18
CA LEU A 128 -7.47 8.94 1.14
C LEU A 128 -8.23 8.39 2.36
N THR A 129 -8.58 9.22 3.32
CA THR A 129 -9.23 8.78 4.56
C THR A 129 -10.72 8.51 4.41
N SER A 130 -11.35 8.97 3.33
CA SER A 130 -12.79 8.82 3.11
C SER A 130 -13.19 7.47 2.54
N ASP A 131 -12.24 6.68 2.05
CA ASP A 131 -12.54 5.40 1.42
C ASP A 131 -12.79 4.33 2.47
N ALA A 132 -13.89 3.59 2.31
CA ALA A 132 -14.22 2.48 3.19
C ALA A 132 -13.40 1.24 2.82
N VAL A 133 -12.66 0.73 3.76
CA VAL A 133 -11.85 -0.49 3.61
C VAL A 133 -12.00 -1.38 4.83
#